data_d6c4b7f015e3365c013ac0be08dcf410
#
_entry.id   d6c4b7f015e3365c013ac0be08dcf410
#
_cell.length_a   1.000
_cell.length_b   1.000
_cell.length_c   1.000
_cell.angle_alpha   90.00
_cell.angle_beta   90.00
_cell.angle_gamma   90.00
#
_symmetry.space_group_name_H-M   'P 1'
#
loop_
_entity.id
_entity.type
_entity.pdbx_description
1 polymer ?
#
loop_
_entity_poly.entity_id
_entity_poly.type
_entity_poly.pdbx_seq_one_letter_code
_entity_poly.pdbx_strand_id
1 'polypeptide(L)'
;MLSSLADVLLPAVGRLTVTADTGTALTPGSIIVANHTSLADPAVVLAALRRLGAEPAVMAAAGLWRIPLLGRTLAREGHIPVHRKDRRAARCLDLAAAALGEGRMVLIYGEGGLPLRTDAAEAGPAAFRGGLARLAERTGAPVVPVGQAGARRIASGTAGKQLAGLVTAPLRRPSLHVHVGAPITLTGDRAACTAKAHDAVTAAWRTAAGRLGELTAQAR
;
A
#
# COMPACT_ATOMS: atom_id res chain seq x y z
N MET A 1 15.92 4.13 1.20
CA MET A 1 16.34 4.46 -0.19
C MET A 1 15.21 4.34 -1.20
N LEU A 2 14.41 3.26 -1.27
CA LEU A 2 13.24 3.21 -2.19
C LEU A 2 12.20 4.27 -1.85
N SER A 3 11.88 4.47 -0.58
CA SER A 3 11.01 5.55 -0.11
C SER A 3 11.57 6.94 -0.46
N SER A 4 12.89 7.13 -0.31
CA SER A 4 13.57 8.38 -0.69
C SER A 4 13.51 8.62 -2.19
N LEU A 5 13.78 7.57 -2.99
CA LEU A 5 13.70 7.64 -4.44
C LEU A 5 12.26 7.93 -4.90
N ALA A 6 11.28 7.28 -4.29
CA ALA A 6 9.87 7.52 -4.56
C ALA A 6 9.48 8.97 -4.24
N ASP A 7 9.88 9.50 -3.09
CA ASP A 7 9.55 10.88 -2.69
C ASP A 7 10.23 11.93 -3.58
N VAL A 8 11.46 11.68 -4.06
CA VAL A 8 12.18 12.57 -4.98
C VAL A 8 11.60 12.53 -6.38
N LEU A 9 11.23 11.35 -6.90
CA LEU A 9 10.74 11.18 -8.28
C LEU A 9 9.25 11.49 -8.43
N LEU A 10 8.45 11.25 -7.39
CA LEU A 10 7.00 11.40 -7.46
C LEU A 10 6.54 12.83 -7.86
N PRO A 11 7.17 13.92 -7.40
CA PRO A 11 6.82 15.27 -7.84
C PRO A 11 6.95 15.51 -9.35
N ALA A 12 7.81 14.76 -10.03
CA ALA A 12 7.93 14.84 -11.48
C ALA A 12 6.74 14.20 -12.21
N VAL A 13 6.10 13.19 -11.62
CA VAL A 13 5.03 12.41 -12.27
C VAL A 13 3.64 12.62 -11.67
N GLY A 14 3.53 13.34 -10.54
CA GLY A 14 2.24 13.58 -9.87
C GLY A 14 2.34 14.60 -8.75
N ARG A 15 1.19 15.08 -8.29
CA ARG A 15 1.06 15.99 -7.14
C ARG A 15 0.50 15.22 -5.95
N LEU A 16 1.37 14.83 -5.03
CA LEU A 16 0.98 14.08 -3.83
C LEU A 16 0.57 15.01 -2.70
N THR A 17 -0.65 14.81 -2.21
CA THR A 17 -1.15 15.36 -0.94
C THR A 17 -1.28 14.22 0.07
N VAL A 18 -0.89 14.48 1.31
CA VAL A 18 -0.98 13.52 2.42
C VAL A 18 -1.81 14.13 3.53
N THR A 19 -2.76 13.36 4.06
CA THR A 19 -3.54 13.72 5.24
C THR A 19 -3.56 12.54 6.22
N ALA A 20 -3.80 12.83 7.49
CA ALA A 20 -3.92 11.83 8.53
C ALA A 20 -5.07 12.20 9.47
N ASP A 21 -5.68 11.20 10.11
CA ASP A 21 -6.65 11.43 11.19
C ASP A 21 -5.96 12.07 12.40
N THR A 22 -6.73 12.81 13.19
CA THR A 22 -6.24 13.37 14.45
C THR A 22 -5.78 12.24 15.39
N GLY A 23 -4.57 12.37 15.94
CA GLY A 23 -3.99 11.36 16.81
C GLY A 23 -3.38 10.15 16.10
N THR A 24 -3.29 10.17 14.77
CA THR A 24 -2.58 9.12 14.02
C THR A 24 -1.10 9.11 14.42
N ALA A 25 -0.65 7.99 14.97
CA ALA A 25 0.75 7.74 15.27
C ALA A 25 1.26 6.55 14.43
N LEU A 26 2.31 6.78 13.65
CA LEU A 26 3.07 5.74 12.98
C LEU A 26 4.15 5.23 13.96
N THR A 27 3.73 4.34 14.87
CA THR A 27 4.62 3.81 15.91
C THR A 27 5.48 2.66 15.41
N PRO A 28 6.72 2.53 15.86
CA PRO A 28 7.53 1.33 15.60
C PRO A 28 6.78 0.04 15.95
N GLY A 29 6.99 -1.01 15.15
CA GLY A 29 6.30 -2.29 15.34
C GLY A 29 4.86 -2.33 14.84
N SER A 30 4.37 -1.30 14.12
CA SER A 30 3.01 -1.29 13.56
C SER A 30 2.95 -1.99 12.19
N ILE A 31 1.81 -2.59 11.90
CA ILE A 31 1.44 -3.06 10.57
C ILE A 31 0.72 -1.93 9.84
N ILE A 32 1.25 -1.50 8.71
CA ILE A 32 0.58 -0.56 7.80
C ILE A 32 -0.16 -1.37 6.75
N VAL A 33 -1.44 -1.14 6.58
CA VAL A 33 -2.25 -1.81 5.55
C VAL A 33 -2.80 -0.81 4.56
N ALA A 34 -2.54 -1.02 3.27
CA ALA A 34 -3.00 -0.13 2.20
C ALA A 34 -3.82 -0.88 1.14
N ASN A 35 -4.63 -0.13 0.38
CA ASN A 35 -5.28 -0.65 -0.84
C ASN A 35 -4.28 -0.72 -2.01
N HIS A 36 -4.54 -1.62 -2.97
CA HIS A 36 -3.66 -1.88 -4.11
C HIS A 36 -4.42 -1.96 -5.43
N THR A 37 -4.41 -0.89 -6.18
CA THR A 37 -5.19 -0.74 -7.42
C THR A 37 -4.34 -0.44 -8.66
N SER A 38 -3.06 -0.09 -8.46
CA SER A 38 -2.13 0.33 -9.50
C SER A 38 -0.69 -0.14 -9.22
N LEU A 39 0.11 -0.34 -10.25
CA LEU A 39 1.56 -0.56 -10.10
C LEU A 39 2.29 0.66 -9.53
N ALA A 40 1.69 1.85 -9.59
CA ALA A 40 2.25 3.07 -9.01
C ALA A 40 2.01 3.19 -7.49
N ASP A 41 1.08 2.41 -6.91
CA ASP A 41 0.73 2.51 -5.48
C ASP A 41 1.92 2.41 -4.54
N PRO A 42 2.87 1.47 -4.73
CA PRO A 42 3.99 1.36 -3.81
C PRO A 42 4.83 2.64 -3.74
N ALA A 43 5.06 3.28 -4.89
CA ALA A 43 5.79 4.54 -4.93
C ALA A 43 5.01 5.68 -4.24
N VAL A 44 3.69 5.76 -4.49
CA VAL A 44 2.81 6.78 -3.88
C VAL A 44 2.73 6.61 -2.37
N VAL A 45 2.48 5.39 -1.90
CA VAL A 45 2.34 5.10 -0.46
C VAL A 45 3.67 5.27 0.27
N LEU A 46 4.79 4.79 -0.29
CA LEU A 46 6.11 4.95 0.33
C LEU A 46 6.53 6.42 0.42
N ALA A 47 6.29 7.22 -0.62
CA ALA A 47 6.54 8.65 -0.58
C ALA A 47 5.69 9.36 0.48
N ALA A 48 4.41 9.00 0.61
CA ALA A 48 3.52 9.55 1.63
C ALA A 48 3.99 9.20 3.04
N LEU A 49 4.31 7.93 3.29
CA LEU A 49 4.76 7.46 4.61
C LEU A 49 6.10 8.11 4.99
N ARG A 50 7.01 8.27 4.03
CA ARG A 50 8.28 8.97 4.27
C ARG A 50 8.07 10.43 4.71
N ARG A 51 7.12 11.16 4.10
CA ARG A 51 6.77 12.53 4.51
C ARG A 51 6.22 12.59 5.94
N LEU A 52 5.71 11.48 6.45
CA LEU A 52 5.26 11.29 7.82
C LEU A 52 6.35 10.67 8.73
N GLY A 53 7.58 10.56 8.25
CA GLY A 53 8.73 10.03 9.01
C GLY A 53 8.77 8.50 9.10
N ALA A 54 8.02 7.76 8.27
CA ALA A 54 7.93 6.31 8.32
C ALA A 54 8.57 5.64 7.10
N GLU A 55 9.40 4.62 7.35
CA GLU A 55 10.06 3.81 6.32
C GLU A 55 9.81 2.30 6.58
N PRO A 56 8.64 1.76 6.19
CA PRO A 56 8.29 0.39 6.49
C PRO A 56 9.03 -0.62 5.60
N ALA A 57 9.22 -1.83 6.11
CA ALA A 57 9.52 -2.99 5.30
C ALA A 57 8.28 -3.39 4.47
N VAL A 58 8.40 -3.44 3.16
CA VAL A 58 7.27 -3.75 2.26
C VAL A 58 7.19 -5.25 2.00
N MET A 59 6.02 -5.84 2.18
CA MET A 59 5.73 -7.19 1.70
C MET A 59 5.39 -7.14 0.21
N ALA A 60 6.31 -7.60 -0.65
CA ALA A 60 6.18 -7.48 -2.09
C ALA A 60 6.34 -8.83 -2.82
N ALA A 61 5.81 -8.95 -4.04
CA ALA A 61 5.89 -10.18 -4.83
C ALA A 61 7.34 -10.63 -5.04
N ALA A 62 7.68 -11.86 -4.70
CA ALA A 62 9.06 -12.39 -4.78
C ALA A 62 9.69 -12.30 -6.17
N GLY A 63 8.88 -12.22 -7.24
CA GLY A 63 9.37 -12.00 -8.59
C GLY A 63 10.16 -10.70 -8.78
N LEU A 64 9.90 -9.67 -7.96
CA LEU A 64 10.62 -8.39 -8.02
C LEU A 64 12.12 -8.54 -7.66
N TRP A 65 12.48 -9.54 -6.84
CA TRP A 65 13.88 -9.83 -6.52
C TRP A 65 14.70 -10.34 -7.71
N ARG A 66 14.06 -10.77 -8.81
CA ARG A 66 14.72 -11.19 -10.04
C ARG A 66 15.12 -10.01 -10.92
N ILE A 67 14.59 -8.81 -10.68
CA ILE A 67 14.92 -7.61 -11.42
C ILE A 67 16.26 -7.08 -10.89
N PRO A 68 17.31 -7.00 -11.72
CA PRO A 68 18.60 -6.43 -11.33
C PRO A 68 18.43 -5.02 -10.75
N LEU A 69 19.27 -4.61 -9.82
CA LEU A 69 19.21 -3.35 -9.07
C LEU A 69 18.02 -3.28 -8.12
N LEU A 70 16.77 -3.44 -8.59
CA LEU A 70 15.59 -3.44 -7.72
C LEU A 70 15.67 -4.56 -6.68
N GLY A 71 15.96 -5.79 -7.11
CA GLY A 71 16.08 -6.93 -6.20
C GLY A 71 17.18 -6.76 -5.15
N ARG A 72 18.33 -6.19 -5.56
CA ARG A 72 19.42 -5.86 -4.62
C ARG A 72 19.00 -4.80 -3.61
N THR A 73 18.29 -3.77 -4.06
CA THR A 73 17.78 -2.69 -3.19
C THR A 73 16.75 -3.23 -2.23
N LEU A 74 15.77 -4.02 -2.69
CA LEU A 74 14.77 -4.68 -1.85
C LEU A 74 15.41 -5.56 -0.76
N ALA A 75 16.42 -6.34 -1.12
CA ALA A 75 17.14 -7.18 -0.17
C ALA A 75 17.93 -6.35 0.85
N ARG A 76 18.66 -5.32 0.39
CA ARG A 76 19.46 -4.43 1.27
C ARG A 76 18.59 -3.67 2.26
N GLU A 77 17.38 -3.26 1.88
CA GLU A 77 16.47 -2.52 2.74
C GLU A 77 15.61 -3.45 3.62
N GLY A 78 15.79 -4.77 3.51
CA GLY A 78 15.08 -5.75 4.30
C GLY A 78 13.58 -5.80 3.99
N HIS A 79 13.21 -5.57 2.72
CA HIS A 79 11.85 -5.83 2.26
C HIS A 79 11.56 -7.34 2.20
N ILE A 80 10.31 -7.73 2.30
CA ILE A 80 9.89 -9.11 2.55
C ILE A 80 9.32 -9.73 1.28
N PRO A 81 9.96 -10.79 0.71
CA PRO A 81 9.47 -11.47 -0.48
C PRO A 81 8.25 -12.36 -0.16
N VAL A 82 7.17 -12.15 -0.91
CA VAL A 82 5.93 -12.94 -0.82
C VAL A 82 5.90 -13.95 -1.95
N HIS A 83 6.06 -15.24 -1.61
CA HIS A 83 5.92 -16.36 -2.52
C HIS A 83 4.46 -16.82 -2.57
N ARG A 84 3.72 -16.41 -3.60
CA ARG A 84 2.32 -16.83 -3.79
C ARG A 84 2.29 -18.25 -4.37
N LYS A 85 1.36 -19.11 -3.90
CA LYS A 85 1.17 -20.49 -4.39
C LYS A 85 2.33 -21.47 -4.09
N ASP A 86 3.18 -21.18 -3.12
CA ASP A 86 4.31 -22.02 -2.71
C ASP A 86 4.18 -22.37 -1.21
N ARG A 87 4.75 -23.51 -0.79
CA ARG A 87 4.91 -23.87 0.63
C ARG A 87 5.64 -22.79 1.44
N ARG A 88 6.44 -21.96 0.75
CA ARG A 88 7.12 -20.79 1.31
C ARG A 88 6.20 -19.58 1.56
N ALA A 89 4.92 -19.68 1.22
CA ALA A 89 3.97 -18.58 1.47
C ALA A 89 3.84 -18.20 2.96
N ALA A 90 4.01 -19.17 3.86
CA ALA A 90 3.99 -18.92 5.31
C ALA A 90 5.25 -18.16 5.79
N ARG A 91 6.41 -18.38 5.15
CA ARG A 91 7.69 -17.77 5.54
C ARG A 91 7.67 -16.23 5.49
N CYS A 92 6.90 -15.65 4.60
CA CYS A 92 6.79 -14.18 4.56
C CYS A 92 6.15 -13.61 5.84
N LEU A 93 5.24 -14.37 6.49
CA LEU A 93 4.66 -13.95 7.77
C LEU A 93 5.66 -14.09 8.92
N ASP A 94 6.57 -15.10 8.87
CA ASP A 94 7.64 -15.24 9.85
C ASP A 94 8.61 -14.06 9.77
N LEU A 95 9.01 -13.70 8.56
CA LEU A 95 9.87 -12.54 8.32
C LEU A 95 9.20 -11.23 8.74
N ALA A 96 7.90 -11.09 8.47
CA ALA A 96 7.14 -9.91 8.87
C ALA A 96 7.01 -9.81 10.40
N ALA A 97 6.75 -10.94 11.08
CA ALA A 97 6.67 -10.97 12.54
C ALA A 97 8.02 -10.65 13.19
N ALA A 98 9.13 -11.17 12.64
CA ALA A 98 10.47 -10.83 13.10
C ALA A 98 10.76 -9.33 12.95
N ALA A 99 10.47 -8.74 11.78
CA ALA A 99 10.66 -7.32 11.55
C ALA A 99 9.83 -6.44 12.50
N LEU A 100 8.57 -6.82 12.79
CA LEU A 100 7.74 -6.14 13.78
C LEU A 100 8.32 -6.25 15.19
N GLY A 101 8.84 -7.43 15.57
CA GLY A 101 9.51 -7.67 16.86
C GLY A 101 10.80 -6.86 17.02
N GLU A 102 11.47 -6.52 15.93
CA GLU A 102 12.63 -5.62 15.87
C GLU A 102 12.23 -4.13 15.89
N GLY A 103 10.93 -3.82 16.05
CA GLY A 103 10.40 -2.46 16.04
C GLY A 103 10.25 -1.85 14.64
N ARG A 104 10.46 -2.61 13.56
CA ARG A 104 10.23 -2.10 12.21
C ARG A 104 8.74 -2.07 11.91
N MET A 105 8.29 -1.08 11.15
CA MET A 105 6.96 -1.08 10.56
C MET A 105 6.92 -2.01 9.33
N VAL A 106 5.79 -2.68 9.08
CA VAL A 106 5.61 -3.57 7.93
C VAL A 106 4.42 -3.09 7.09
N LEU A 107 4.65 -2.78 5.81
CA LEU A 107 3.59 -2.42 4.85
C LEU A 107 3.08 -3.68 4.13
N ILE A 108 1.76 -3.87 4.21
CA ILE A 108 1.02 -4.94 3.55
C ILE A 108 -0.07 -4.34 2.65
N TYR A 109 -0.26 -4.93 1.47
CA TYR A 109 -1.43 -4.66 0.63
C TYR A 109 -2.49 -5.72 0.88
N GLY A 110 -3.65 -5.30 1.42
CA GLY A 110 -4.68 -6.20 1.94
C GLY A 110 -5.23 -7.18 0.91
N GLU A 111 -5.36 -6.76 -0.34
CA GLU A 111 -5.83 -7.59 -1.48
C GLU A 111 -4.87 -8.72 -1.83
N GLY A 112 -3.61 -8.62 -1.40
CA GLY A 112 -2.57 -9.61 -1.69
C GLY A 112 -2.18 -9.68 -3.17
N GLY A 113 -2.54 -8.71 -3.98
CA GLY A 113 -2.18 -8.56 -5.39
C GLY A 113 -3.00 -7.50 -6.09
N LEU A 114 -2.53 -7.08 -7.27
CA LEU A 114 -3.28 -6.15 -8.11
C LEU A 114 -4.53 -6.84 -8.66
N PRO A 115 -5.72 -6.23 -8.53
CA PRO A 115 -6.90 -6.70 -9.22
C PRO A 115 -6.72 -6.54 -10.74
N LEU A 116 -7.22 -7.52 -11.51
CA LEU A 116 -7.25 -7.46 -12.97
C LEU A 116 -8.35 -6.48 -13.39
N ARG A 117 -7.99 -5.23 -13.67
CA ARG A 117 -8.90 -4.20 -14.17
C ARG A 117 -8.35 -3.58 -15.44
N THR A 118 -9.19 -3.42 -16.44
CA THR A 118 -8.85 -2.85 -17.75
C THR A 118 -9.23 -1.37 -17.87
N ASP A 119 -10.09 -0.86 -16.98
CA ASP A 119 -10.49 0.55 -16.91
C ASP A 119 -9.46 1.39 -16.14
N ALA A 120 -9.57 2.70 -16.22
CA ALA A 120 -8.73 3.67 -15.51
C ALA A 120 -9.48 4.37 -14.36
N ALA A 121 -10.76 4.06 -14.14
CA ALA A 121 -11.56 4.68 -13.10
C ALA A 121 -11.02 4.34 -11.69
N GLU A 122 -11.16 5.27 -10.77
CA GLU A 122 -10.84 5.02 -9.37
C GLU A 122 -11.74 3.92 -8.81
N ALA A 123 -11.20 3.10 -7.94
CA ALA A 123 -11.93 1.97 -7.37
C ALA A 123 -11.53 1.72 -5.93
N GLY A 124 -12.52 1.38 -5.12
CA GLY A 124 -12.31 0.95 -3.76
C GLY A 124 -11.47 -0.32 -3.64
N PRO A 125 -10.99 -0.61 -2.42
CA PRO A 125 -10.25 -1.83 -2.14
C PRO A 125 -11.06 -3.08 -2.52
N ALA A 126 -10.40 -4.04 -3.16
CA ALA A 126 -10.98 -5.39 -3.34
C ALA A 126 -10.94 -6.17 -2.02
N ALA A 127 -11.58 -7.34 -1.98
CA ALA A 127 -11.62 -8.18 -0.79
C ALA A 127 -10.20 -8.51 -0.27
N PHE A 128 -10.00 -8.36 1.03
CA PHE A 128 -8.72 -8.64 1.69
C PHE A 128 -8.51 -10.12 1.91
N ARG A 129 -7.24 -10.52 1.90
CA ARG A 129 -6.81 -11.89 2.23
C ARG A 129 -6.45 -12.00 3.71
N GLY A 130 -6.65 -13.19 4.29
CA GLY A 130 -6.43 -13.45 5.73
C GLY A 130 -4.97 -13.38 6.22
N GLY A 131 -4.00 -13.01 5.37
CA GLY A 131 -2.60 -12.87 5.75
C GLY A 131 -2.35 -11.77 6.77
N LEU A 132 -3.02 -10.64 6.62
CA LEU A 132 -2.97 -9.52 7.57
C LEU A 132 -3.50 -9.94 8.95
N ALA A 133 -4.69 -10.54 9.00
CA ALA A 133 -5.30 -10.99 10.25
C ALA A 133 -4.41 -12.00 10.99
N ARG A 134 -3.79 -12.94 10.25
CA ARG A 134 -2.80 -13.87 10.81
C ARG A 134 -1.59 -13.17 11.42
N LEU A 135 -1.06 -12.15 10.73
CA LEU A 135 0.10 -11.41 11.22
C LEU A 135 -0.25 -10.63 12.49
N ALA A 136 -1.38 -9.92 12.48
CA ALA A 136 -1.87 -9.17 13.64
C ALA A 136 -2.18 -10.08 14.84
N GLU A 137 -2.85 -11.22 14.63
CA GLU A 137 -3.12 -12.24 15.66
C GLU A 137 -1.83 -12.73 16.32
N ARG A 138 -0.81 -12.98 15.51
CA ARG A 138 0.47 -13.56 15.96
C ARG A 138 1.35 -12.55 16.71
N THR A 139 1.26 -11.28 16.38
CA THR A 139 2.18 -10.26 16.89
C THR A 139 1.54 -9.31 17.89
N GLY A 140 0.21 -9.22 17.93
CA GLY A 140 -0.51 -8.19 18.67
C GLY A 140 -0.27 -6.76 18.15
N ALA A 141 0.41 -6.62 17.01
CA ALA A 141 0.79 -5.31 16.47
C ALA A 141 -0.42 -4.47 16.10
N PRO A 142 -0.43 -3.16 16.40
CA PRO A 142 -1.46 -2.25 15.94
C PRO A 142 -1.44 -2.15 14.41
N VAL A 143 -2.61 -1.97 13.81
CA VAL A 143 -2.78 -1.87 12.37
C VAL A 143 -3.17 -0.45 11.99
N VAL A 144 -2.38 0.17 11.13
CA VAL A 144 -2.62 1.53 10.63
C VAL A 144 -3.20 1.43 9.21
N PRO A 145 -4.47 1.81 9.00
CA PRO A 145 -5.08 1.78 7.68
C PRO A 145 -4.62 2.96 6.85
N VAL A 146 -4.30 2.70 5.59
CA VAL A 146 -3.88 3.72 4.61
C VAL A 146 -4.74 3.59 3.36
N GLY A 147 -5.40 4.67 2.99
CA GLY A 147 -6.13 4.80 1.75
C GLY A 147 -5.38 5.66 0.75
N GLN A 148 -5.17 5.17 -0.46
CA GLN A 148 -4.60 5.96 -1.53
C GLN A 148 -5.55 6.03 -2.73
N ALA A 149 -5.57 7.16 -3.44
CA ALA A 149 -6.35 7.40 -4.64
C ALA A 149 -5.55 8.21 -5.67
N GLY A 150 -5.89 8.06 -6.95
CA GLY A 150 -5.28 8.77 -8.06
C GLY A 150 -4.10 8.04 -8.73
N ALA A 151 -3.49 7.03 -8.11
CA ALA A 151 -2.35 6.30 -8.68
C ALA A 151 -2.72 5.58 -10.00
N ARG A 152 -3.98 5.21 -10.20
CA ARG A 152 -4.50 4.65 -11.45
C ARG A 152 -4.39 5.62 -12.61
N ARG A 153 -4.34 6.92 -12.37
CA ARG A 153 -4.10 7.95 -13.39
C ARG A 153 -2.65 7.93 -13.92
N ILE A 154 -1.71 7.34 -13.17
CA ILE A 154 -0.33 7.13 -13.59
C ILE A 154 -0.21 5.82 -14.34
N ALA A 155 -0.69 4.71 -13.74
CA ALA A 155 -0.54 3.38 -14.31
C ALA A 155 -1.81 2.54 -14.10
N SER A 156 -2.56 2.29 -15.18
CA SER A 156 -3.77 1.48 -15.17
C SER A 156 -4.06 0.84 -16.53
N GLY A 157 -4.93 -0.16 -16.56
CA GLY A 157 -5.36 -0.82 -17.79
C GLY A 157 -4.34 -1.83 -18.33
N THR A 158 -4.32 -2.00 -19.65
CA THR A 158 -3.38 -2.91 -20.34
C THR A 158 -1.93 -2.43 -20.22
N ALA A 159 -0.96 -3.32 -20.48
CA ALA A 159 0.47 -2.97 -20.41
C ALA A 159 0.85 -1.75 -21.27
N GLY A 160 0.28 -1.63 -22.47
CA GLY A 160 0.50 -0.46 -23.33
C GLY A 160 -0.07 0.83 -22.72
N LYS A 161 -1.27 0.77 -22.12
CA LYS A 161 -1.88 1.92 -21.44
C LYS A 161 -1.08 2.32 -20.19
N GLN A 162 -0.55 1.36 -19.44
CA GLN A 162 0.31 1.63 -18.28
C GLN A 162 1.59 2.33 -18.70
N LEU A 163 2.26 1.86 -19.77
CA LEU A 163 3.45 2.50 -20.31
C LEU A 163 3.14 3.94 -20.79
N ALA A 164 2.08 4.12 -21.58
CA ALA A 164 1.66 5.43 -22.05
C ALA A 164 1.32 6.36 -20.86
N GLY A 165 0.66 5.84 -19.83
CA GLY A 165 0.34 6.56 -18.61
C GLY A 165 1.61 7.04 -17.88
N LEU A 166 2.61 6.18 -17.71
CA LEU A 166 3.89 6.52 -17.09
C LEU A 166 4.65 7.57 -17.91
N VAL A 167 4.75 7.40 -19.22
CA VAL A 167 5.47 8.34 -20.13
C VAL A 167 4.81 9.72 -20.15
N THR A 168 3.48 9.78 -20.09
CA THR A 168 2.73 11.05 -20.13
C THR A 168 2.51 11.66 -18.74
N ALA A 169 2.77 10.93 -17.65
CA ALA A 169 2.57 11.40 -16.28
C ALA A 169 3.32 12.71 -15.98
N PRO A 170 4.57 12.93 -16.41
CA PRO A 170 5.28 14.20 -16.18
C PRO A 170 4.57 15.43 -16.75
N LEU A 171 3.91 15.29 -17.91
CA LEU A 171 3.16 16.37 -18.55
C LEU A 171 1.82 16.62 -17.84
N ARG A 172 1.12 15.55 -17.44
CA ARG A 172 -0.22 15.62 -16.83
C ARG A 172 -0.16 15.93 -15.34
N ARG A 173 0.87 15.45 -14.64
CA ARG A 173 1.08 15.58 -13.20
C ARG A 173 -0.22 15.36 -12.41
N PRO A 174 -0.86 14.18 -12.52
CA PRO A 174 -2.15 13.92 -11.88
C PRO A 174 -2.09 14.16 -10.37
N SER A 175 -3.21 14.56 -9.80
CA SER A 175 -3.34 14.67 -8.34
C SER A 175 -3.44 13.29 -7.73
N LEU A 176 -2.69 13.08 -6.66
CA LEU A 176 -2.59 11.86 -5.86
C LEU A 176 -2.90 12.21 -4.42
N HIS A 177 -3.67 11.39 -3.75
CA HIS A 177 -3.96 11.60 -2.34
C HIS A 177 -3.74 10.31 -1.54
N VAL A 178 -3.06 10.46 -0.41
CA VAL A 178 -2.93 9.40 0.60
C VAL A 178 -3.49 9.90 1.91
N HIS A 179 -4.37 9.11 2.50
CA HIS A 179 -4.93 9.36 3.82
C HIS A 179 -4.53 8.24 4.77
N VAL A 180 -4.00 8.60 5.93
CA VAL A 180 -3.59 7.66 6.97
C VAL A 180 -4.61 7.74 8.10
N GLY A 181 -5.33 6.65 8.31
CA GLY A 181 -6.34 6.56 9.37
C GLY A 181 -5.73 6.28 10.74
N ALA A 182 -6.53 6.45 11.78
CA ALA A 182 -6.14 6.12 13.15
C ALA A 182 -5.78 4.63 13.31
N PRO A 183 -4.79 4.28 14.14
CA PRO A 183 -4.44 2.90 14.42
C PRO A 183 -5.62 2.11 15.01
N ILE A 184 -5.79 0.87 14.57
CA ILE A 184 -6.81 -0.04 15.08
C ILE A 184 -6.16 -1.31 15.65
N THR A 185 -6.79 -1.92 16.63
CA THR A 185 -6.44 -3.25 17.11
C THR A 185 -7.39 -4.27 16.50
N LEU A 186 -6.85 -5.35 15.98
CA LEU A 186 -7.62 -6.46 15.42
C LEU A 186 -7.79 -7.54 16.49
N THR A 187 -9.02 -7.69 16.99
CA THR A 187 -9.42 -8.69 18.00
C THR A 187 -10.62 -9.49 17.50
N GLY A 188 -10.67 -10.76 17.80
CA GLY A 188 -11.72 -11.67 17.35
C GLY A 188 -11.20 -12.70 16.36
N ASP A 189 -12.09 -13.36 15.65
CA ASP A 189 -11.72 -14.35 14.64
C ASP A 189 -11.09 -13.70 13.40
N ARG A 190 -10.46 -14.51 12.56
CA ARG A 190 -9.75 -14.03 11.36
C ARG A 190 -10.66 -13.37 10.34
N ALA A 191 -11.91 -13.80 10.22
CA ALA A 191 -12.85 -13.21 9.28
C ALA A 191 -13.25 -11.82 9.75
N ALA A 192 -13.59 -11.66 11.02
CA ALA A 192 -13.90 -10.37 11.64
C ALA A 192 -12.71 -9.41 11.57
N CYS A 193 -11.50 -9.88 11.90
CA CYS A 193 -10.27 -9.08 11.79
C CYS A 193 -10.01 -8.61 10.35
N THR A 194 -10.21 -9.51 9.36
CA THR A 194 -10.02 -9.17 7.94
C THR A 194 -11.06 -8.15 7.49
N ALA A 195 -12.33 -8.32 7.86
CA ALA A 195 -13.40 -7.38 7.55
C ALA A 195 -13.14 -6.01 8.18
N LYS A 196 -12.80 -5.96 9.47
CA LYS A 196 -12.50 -4.71 10.19
C LYS A 196 -11.35 -3.94 9.53
N ALA A 197 -10.27 -4.63 9.14
CA ALA A 197 -9.15 -4.01 8.45
C ALA A 197 -9.54 -3.51 7.05
N HIS A 198 -10.34 -4.27 6.30
CA HIS A 198 -10.87 -3.87 4.99
C HIS A 198 -11.74 -2.61 5.10
N ASP A 199 -12.64 -2.58 6.08
CA ASP A 199 -13.53 -1.43 6.31
C ASP A 199 -12.75 -0.17 6.68
N ALA A 200 -11.73 -0.30 7.53
CA ALA A 200 -10.87 0.80 7.91
C ALA A 200 -10.06 1.36 6.71
N VAL A 201 -9.51 0.49 5.86
CA VAL A 201 -8.81 0.92 4.64
C VAL A 201 -9.79 1.50 3.62
N THR A 202 -11.00 0.95 3.54
CA THR A 202 -12.07 1.50 2.68
C THR A 202 -12.49 2.89 3.12
N ALA A 203 -12.60 3.15 4.41
CA ALA A 203 -12.87 4.47 4.95
C ALA A 203 -11.74 5.46 4.62
N ALA A 204 -10.48 5.06 4.84
CA ALA A 204 -9.32 5.86 4.48
C ALA A 204 -9.24 6.14 2.96
N TRP A 205 -9.53 5.13 2.12
CA TRP A 205 -9.61 5.30 0.67
C TRP A 205 -10.74 6.27 0.26
N ARG A 206 -11.93 6.17 0.87
CA ARG A 206 -13.03 7.12 0.59
C ARG A 206 -12.63 8.54 0.91
N THR A 207 -11.92 8.77 2.01
CA THR A 207 -11.37 10.09 2.34
C THR A 207 -10.40 10.56 1.26
N ALA A 208 -9.48 9.70 0.82
CA ALA A 208 -8.52 10.04 -0.23
C ALA A 208 -9.20 10.31 -1.58
N ALA A 209 -10.13 9.46 -2.00
CA ALA A 209 -10.88 9.60 -3.26
C ALA A 209 -11.80 10.83 -3.25
N GLY A 210 -12.45 11.11 -2.12
CA GLY A 210 -13.29 12.29 -1.94
C GLY A 210 -12.50 13.59 -2.09
N ARG A 211 -11.26 13.64 -1.61
CA ARG A 211 -10.36 14.79 -1.79
C ARG A 211 -9.96 15.02 -3.26
N LEU A 212 -10.03 14.01 -4.09
CA LEU A 212 -9.79 14.10 -5.54
C LEU A 212 -11.08 14.34 -6.35
N GLY A 213 -12.25 14.37 -5.71
CA GLY A 213 -13.56 14.50 -6.37
C GLY A 213 -14.02 13.21 -7.10
N GLU A 214 -13.36 12.07 -6.86
CA GLU A 214 -13.62 10.82 -7.58
C GLU A 214 -14.95 10.17 -7.16
N LEU A 215 -15.42 10.38 -5.93
CA LEU A 215 -16.66 9.78 -5.43
C LEU A 215 -17.91 10.39 -6.06
N THR A 216 -17.84 11.65 -6.50
CA THR A 216 -18.97 12.34 -7.16
C THR A 216 -19.17 11.87 -8.60
N ALA A 217 -18.15 11.30 -9.24
CA ALA A 217 -18.25 10.78 -10.61
C ALA A 217 -18.92 9.40 -10.68
N GLN A 218 -18.96 8.65 -9.58
CA GLN A 218 -19.60 7.31 -9.52
C GLN A 218 -21.11 7.37 -9.18
N ALA A 219 -21.61 8.54 -8.77
CA ALA A 219 -23.03 8.75 -8.42
C ALA A 219 -23.86 9.34 -9.56
N ARG A 220 -23.30 9.50 -10.75
CA ARG A 220 -23.96 9.94 -12.00
C ARG A 220 -23.84 8.81 -13.03
#